data_6be545e9d2109cbe7385d358f3a028d0
#
_entry.id   6be545e9d2109cbe7385d358f3a028d0
#
_cell.length_a   1.000
_cell.length_b   1.000
_cell.length_c   1.000
_cell.angle_alpha   90.00
_cell.angle_beta   90.00
_cell.angle_gamma   90.00
#
_symmetry.space_group_name_H-M   'P 1'
#
loop_
_entity.id
_entity.type
_entity.pdbx_description
1 polymer ?
#
loop_
_entity_poly.entity_id
_entity_poly.type
_entity_poly.pdbx_seq_one_letter_code
_entity_poly.pdbx_strand_id
1 'polypeptide(L)'
;MKNIIGLYTSPRPHWVGDGFQVRTLFSYDNLGKHISPFLLLDHAAPTEFTPTSERRGVGQHPHRGFETVTIVYQGELEHRDSTGSGGKIGPGDVQWMTAASGIIHEEFHSEAFARQGGFMEMVQLWVNLPAKDKMAPAGYQTILKGDIPNIALKDNAGSLRLIAGRFEGHQGPARTFTPIDVWDIRLNADKNLTLDLHEGHNTALVVLRGSVQANGRERVEAGQMALFDRAGDQLNLQANNDAVVLLLSGEPIDEPIVGHGPFVMNCEQEIHQAFNDFHSGRFGRMDD
;
A
#
# COMPACT_ATOMS: atom_id res chain seq x y z
N MET A 1 23.00 -6.08 8.56
CA MET A 1 21.64 -6.31 9.08
C MET A 1 21.02 -4.98 9.46
N LYS A 2 19.79 -4.69 9.02
CA LYS A 2 19.02 -3.52 9.45
C LYS A 2 18.57 -3.66 10.91
N ASN A 3 18.71 -2.61 11.72
CA ASN A 3 18.23 -2.62 13.09
C ASN A 3 16.74 -2.23 13.15
N ILE A 4 15.97 -2.87 14.03
CA ILE A 4 14.60 -2.47 14.32
C ILE A 4 14.66 -1.21 15.18
N ILE A 5 13.98 -0.15 14.75
CA ILE A 5 13.88 1.13 15.47
C ILE A 5 12.51 1.35 16.11
N GLY A 6 11.52 0.53 15.76
CA GLY A 6 10.20 0.57 16.39
C GLY A 6 9.29 -0.56 15.95
N LEU A 7 8.40 -0.96 16.87
CA LEU A 7 7.25 -1.82 16.60
C LEU A 7 5.98 -0.99 16.77
N TYR A 8 5.11 -1.05 15.78
CA TYR A 8 3.89 -0.26 15.74
C TYR A 8 2.67 -1.16 15.58
N THR A 9 1.59 -0.78 16.22
CA THR A 9 0.30 -1.43 16.08
C THR A 9 -0.81 -0.39 16.10
N SER A 10 -1.89 -0.63 15.38
CA SER A 10 -3.08 0.20 15.45
C SER A 10 -4.17 -0.54 16.25
N PRO A 11 -4.45 -0.13 17.48
CA PRO A 11 -5.38 -0.86 18.33
C PRO A 11 -6.85 -0.69 17.94
N ARG A 12 -7.19 0.38 17.21
CA ARG A 12 -8.58 0.73 16.89
C ARG A 12 -8.84 0.71 15.40
N PRO A 13 -9.78 -0.13 14.93
CA PRO A 13 -10.26 -0.02 13.56
C PRO A 13 -11.17 1.21 13.40
N HIS A 14 -11.22 1.73 12.18
CA HIS A 14 -12.19 2.74 11.77
C HIS A 14 -12.73 2.40 10.38
N TRP A 15 -13.83 3.05 10.00
CA TRP A 15 -14.42 2.85 8.70
C TRP A 15 -13.92 3.92 7.72
N VAL A 16 -13.57 3.46 6.50
CA VAL A 16 -13.37 4.30 5.33
C VAL A 16 -14.54 4.04 4.39
N GLY A 17 -15.40 5.06 4.25
CA GLY A 17 -16.74 4.85 3.71
C GLY A 17 -17.55 3.86 4.54
N ASP A 18 -18.34 3.05 3.88
CA ASP A 18 -19.08 1.91 4.45
C ASP A 18 -18.57 0.55 3.93
N GLY A 19 -17.52 0.59 3.12
CA GLY A 19 -16.94 -0.59 2.48
C GLY A 19 -15.71 -1.16 3.17
N PHE A 20 -14.96 -0.36 3.95
CA PHE A 20 -13.66 -0.80 4.44
C PHE A 20 -13.47 -0.49 5.91
N GLN A 21 -13.40 -1.54 6.74
CA GLN A 21 -13.00 -1.42 8.13
C GLN A 21 -11.48 -1.61 8.21
N VAL A 22 -10.74 -0.55 8.44
CA VAL A 22 -9.28 -0.56 8.37
C VAL A 22 -8.61 -0.25 9.70
N ARG A 23 -7.34 -0.66 9.82
CA ARG A 23 -6.40 -0.22 10.85
C ARG A 23 -5.26 0.52 10.16
N THR A 24 -5.10 1.79 10.46
CA THR A 24 -3.95 2.58 9.99
C THR A 24 -2.71 2.21 10.79
N LEU A 25 -1.74 1.57 10.15
CA LEU A 25 -0.49 1.18 10.80
C LEU A 25 0.51 2.34 10.84
N PHE A 26 0.50 3.19 9.83
CA PHE A 26 1.25 4.45 9.81
C PHE A 26 0.58 5.49 8.92
N SER A 27 0.88 6.75 9.18
CA SER A 27 0.55 7.87 8.32
C SER A 27 1.72 8.87 8.28
N TYR A 28 1.69 9.80 7.32
CA TYR A 28 2.67 10.88 7.23
C TYR A 28 2.65 11.79 8.47
N ASP A 29 1.54 11.85 9.21
CA ASP A 29 1.42 12.66 10.43
C ASP A 29 2.23 12.10 11.61
N ASN A 30 2.44 10.78 11.66
CA ASN A 30 3.13 10.15 12.77
C ASN A 30 4.54 9.66 12.42
N LEU A 31 4.73 9.03 11.25
CA LEU A 31 6.02 8.43 10.89
C LEU A 31 6.68 9.06 9.65
N GLY A 32 6.02 9.96 8.94
CA GLY A 32 6.43 10.62 7.70
C GLY A 32 7.88 10.45 7.26
N LYS A 33 8.81 11.12 7.91
CA LYS A 33 10.25 11.10 7.57
C LYS A 33 10.92 9.73 7.74
N HIS A 34 10.40 8.89 8.63
CA HIS A 34 10.99 7.60 8.96
C HIS A 34 10.56 6.50 7.99
N ILE A 35 9.50 6.75 7.21
CA ILE A 35 8.94 5.77 6.29
C ILE A 35 8.85 6.28 4.84
N SER A 36 9.22 7.54 4.59
CA SER A 36 9.29 8.07 3.21
C SER A 36 10.04 7.09 2.29
N PRO A 37 9.54 6.81 1.06
CA PRO A 37 8.47 7.53 0.35
C PRO A 37 7.05 7.05 0.65
N PHE A 38 6.83 6.16 1.59
CA PHE A 38 5.47 5.73 1.95
C PHE A 38 4.83 6.75 2.89
N LEU A 39 3.54 7.04 2.67
CA LEU A 39 2.81 8.08 3.41
C LEU A 39 1.77 7.52 4.37
N LEU A 40 1.14 6.42 4.01
CA LEU A 40 0.06 5.81 4.77
C LEU A 40 -0.06 4.34 4.42
N LEU A 41 -0.40 3.52 5.41
CA LEU A 41 -0.86 2.15 5.18
C LEU A 41 -2.06 1.85 6.06
N ASP A 42 -3.17 1.54 5.39
CA ASP A 42 -4.37 0.98 5.99
C ASP A 42 -4.47 -0.51 5.67
N HIS A 43 -4.68 -1.32 6.68
CA HIS A 43 -4.96 -2.75 6.52
C HIS A 43 -6.42 -3.03 6.88
N ALA A 44 -7.22 -3.35 5.86
CA ALA A 44 -8.53 -3.96 6.04
C ALA A 44 -8.32 -5.46 6.26
N ALA A 45 -8.27 -5.86 7.53
CA ALA A 45 -8.16 -7.28 7.90
C ALA A 45 -9.42 -8.05 7.45
N PRO A 46 -9.35 -9.39 7.29
CA PRO A 46 -10.48 -10.17 6.81
C PRO A 46 -11.76 -9.85 7.56
N THR A 47 -12.71 -9.23 6.87
CA THR A 47 -14.02 -8.83 7.41
C THR A 47 -15.11 -9.46 6.55
N GLU A 48 -16.07 -10.15 7.16
CA GLU A 48 -17.17 -10.78 6.45
C GLU A 48 -18.29 -9.77 6.16
N PHE A 49 -18.69 -9.69 4.90
CA PHE A 49 -19.81 -8.88 4.43
C PHE A 49 -20.97 -9.76 4.01
N THR A 50 -22.16 -9.42 4.48
CA THR A 50 -23.39 -10.09 4.07
C THR A 50 -23.79 -9.65 2.66
N PRO A 51 -24.44 -10.55 1.86
CA PRO A 51 -24.98 -10.20 0.56
C PRO A 51 -25.89 -8.96 0.60
N THR A 52 -25.74 -8.09 -0.40
CA THR A 52 -26.56 -6.88 -0.55
C THR A 52 -26.65 -6.45 -2.01
N SER A 53 -27.71 -5.70 -2.36
CA SER A 53 -27.80 -4.97 -3.62
C SER A 53 -27.31 -3.51 -3.51
N GLU A 54 -26.97 -3.05 -2.31
CA GLU A 54 -26.47 -1.71 -2.10
C GLU A 54 -24.98 -1.64 -2.44
N ARG A 55 -24.54 -0.51 -2.98
CA ARG A 55 -23.12 -0.24 -3.21
C ARG A 55 -22.47 0.10 -1.86
N ARG A 56 -21.42 -0.63 -1.51
CA ARG A 56 -20.58 -0.36 -0.34
C ARG A 56 -19.17 0.02 -0.78
N GLY A 57 -18.64 1.07 -0.20
CA GLY A 57 -17.30 1.55 -0.57
C GLY A 57 -17.07 3.00 -0.15
N VAL A 58 -16.29 3.69 -0.93
CA VAL A 58 -15.98 5.11 -0.78
C VAL A 58 -16.43 5.85 -2.02
N GLY A 59 -17.37 6.78 -1.86
CA GLY A 59 -17.85 7.64 -2.94
C GLY A 59 -16.78 8.59 -3.45
N GLN A 60 -17.14 9.40 -4.42
CA GLN A 60 -16.24 10.31 -5.10
C GLN A 60 -15.46 11.19 -4.12
N HIS A 61 -14.15 11.12 -4.20
CA HIS A 61 -13.23 11.90 -3.38
C HIS A 61 -11.93 12.23 -4.15
N PRO A 62 -11.28 13.39 -3.87
CA PRO A 62 -10.09 13.80 -4.59
C PRO A 62 -8.81 13.26 -3.96
N HIS A 63 -7.72 13.23 -4.75
CA HIS A 63 -6.34 13.10 -4.28
C HIS A 63 -5.41 13.99 -5.09
N ARG A 64 -4.31 14.47 -4.47
CA ARG A 64 -3.21 15.18 -5.14
C ARG A 64 -1.87 14.94 -4.45
N GLY A 65 -0.82 14.81 -5.28
CA GLY A 65 0.58 14.87 -4.85
C GLY A 65 1.21 13.53 -4.47
N PHE A 66 0.50 12.42 -4.65
CA PHE A 66 0.96 11.08 -4.31
C PHE A 66 0.27 10.01 -5.17
N GLU A 67 0.54 8.75 -4.89
CA GLU A 67 -0.08 7.59 -5.51
C GLU A 67 -0.84 6.78 -4.47
N THR A 68 -1.97 6.19 -4.86
CA THR A 68 -2.69 5.19 -4.07
C THR A 68 -2.47 3.80 -4.65
N VAL A 69 -2.19 2.83 -3.80
CA VAL A 69 -1.95 1.44 -4.18
C VAL A 69 -2.88 0.54 -3.37
N THR A 70 -3.77 -0.17 -4.06
CA THR A 70 -4.69 -1.13 -3.44
C THR A 70 -4.24 -2.54 -3.76
N ILE A 71 -3.91 -3.35 -2.74
CA ILE A 71 -3.52 -4.76 -2.86
C ILE A 71 -4.66 -5.60 -2.31
N VAL A 72 -5.32 -6.39 -3.17
CA VAL A 72 -6.45 -7.22 -2.75
C VAL A 72 -5.98 -8.62 -2.37
N TYR A 73 -6.37 -9.07 -1.19
CA TYR A 73 -6.13 -10.43 -0.69
C TYR A 73 -7.37 -11.30 -0.77
N GLN A 74 -8.56 -10.74 -0.48
CA GLN A 74 -9.86 -11.40 -0.57
C GLN A 74 -10.92 -10.40 -0.99
N GLY A 75 -11.97 -10.87 -1.65
CA GLY A 75 -13.05 -10.03 -2.18
C GLY A 75 -12.71 -9.45 -3.55
N GLU A 76 -13.55 -8.56 -4.05
CA GLU A 76 -13.40 -7.91 -5.36
C GLU A 76 -13.86 -6.46 -5.28
N LEU A 77 -13.06 -5.55 -5.83
CA LEU A 77 -13.30 -4.11 -5.85
C LEU A 77 -13.49 -3.59 -7.28
N GLU A 78 -14.29 -2.55 -7.41
CA GLU A 78 -14.40 -1.71 -8.60
C GLU A 78 -13.91 -0.30 -8.29
N HIS A 79 -13.17 0.25 -9.21
CA HIS A 79 -12.65 1.61 -9.16
C HIS A 79 -13.04 2.37 -10.43
N ARG A 80 -13.37 3.66 -10.30
CA ARG A 80 -13.53 4.63 -11.39
C ARG A 80 -12.86 5.93 -11.00
N ASP A 81 -12.39 6.68 -12.00
CA ASP A 81 -11.76 7.97 -11.79
C ASP A 81 -12.15 9.02 -12.85
N SER A 82 -11.83 10.29 -12.57
CA SER A 82 -12.16 11.44 -13.43
C SER A 82 -11.35 11.52 -14.73
N THR A 83 -10.40 10.61 -14.97
CA THR A 83 -9.71 10.48 -16.24
C THR A 83 -10.45 9.55 -17.21
N GLY A 84 -11.52 8.93 -16.76
CA GLY A 84 -12.25 7.87 -17.48
C GLY A 84 -11.61 6.50 -17.36
N SER A 85 -10.60 6.36 -16.49
CA SER A 85 -9.99 5.07 -16.16
C SER A 85 -10.75 4.36 -15.05
N GLY A 86 -10.56 3.07 -14.97
CA GLY A 86 -11.17 2.25 -13.93
C GLY A 86 -11.03 0.77 -14.24
N GLY A 87 -11.57 -0.06 -13.36
CA GLY A 87 -11.52 -1.50 -13.53
C GLY A 87 -11.89 -2.25 -12.27
N LYS A 88 -11.88 -3.57 -12.39
CA LYS A 88 -12.10 -4.51 -11.30
C LYS A 88 -10.78 -5.14 -10.91
N ILE A 89 -10.58 -5.30 -9.62
CA ILE A 89 -9.44 -6.01 -9.04
C ILE A 89 -9.94 -7.02 -8.01
N GLY A 90 -9.42 -8.24 -8.10
CA GLY A 90 -9.74 -9.35 -7.22
C GLY A 90 -8.52 -9.90 -6.48
N PRO A 91 -8.64 -11.06 -5.83
CA PRO A 91 -7.57 -11.61 -5.01
C PRO A 91 -6.26 -11.81 -5.76
N GLY A 92 -5.23 -11.10 -5.31
CA GLY A 92 -3.91 -11.09 -5.90
C GLY A 92 -3.66 -9.99 -6.92
N ASP A 93 -4.68 -9.23 -7.34
CA ASP A 93 -4.49 -8.06 -8.20
C ASP A 93 -4.07 -6.83 -7.39
N VAL A 94 -3.48 -5.87 -8.08
CA VAL A 94 -3.07 -4.59 -7.54
C VAL A 94 -3.55 -3.47 -8.45
N GLN A 95 -4.13 -2.45 -7.85
CA GLN A 95 -4.41 -1.18 -8.48
C GLN A 95 -3.36 -0.17 -8.04
N TRP A 96 -2.76 0.52 -9.00
CA TRP A 96 -1.78 1.58 -8.74
C TRP A 96 -2.23 2.84 -9.44
N MET A 97 -2.76 3.80 -8.70
CA MET A 97 -3.26 5.07 -9.24
C MET A 97 -2.30 6.20 -8.88
N THR A 98 -1.79 6.89 -9.89
CA THR A 98 -1.02 8.12 -9.74
C THR A 98 -1.98 9.31 -9.70
N ALA A 99 -2.22 9.89 -8.52
CA ALA A 99 -3.06 11.08 -8.40
C ALA A 99 -2.33 12.36 -8.88
N ALA A 100 -1.05 12.49 -8.55
CA ALA A 100 -0.14 13.56 -8.99
C ALA A 100 -0.79 14.95 -9.06
N SER A 101 -1.08 15.50 -10.24
CA SER A 101 -1.67 16.85 -10.40
C SER A 101 -3.10 16.99 -9.89
N GLY A 102 -3.76 15.88 -9.60
CA GLY A 102 -5.12 15.82 -9.05
C GLY A 102 -6.04 14.90 -9.84
N ILE A 103 -6.84 14.14 -9.11
CA ILE A 103 -7.83 13.20 -9.62
C ILE A 103 -9.00 13.12 -8.65
N ILE A 104 -10.18 12.80 -9.16
CA ILE A 104 -11.32 12.36 -8.36
C ILE A 104 -11.53 10.89 -8.65
N HIS A 105 -11.74 10.07 -7.62
CA HIS A 105 -12.03 8.66 -7.80
C HIS A 105 -13.07 8.15 -6.79
N GLU A 106 -13.54 6.94 -7.03
CA GLU A 106 -14.40 6.17 -6.13
C GLU A 106 -13.98 4.71 -6.12
N GLU A 107 -14.15 4.06 -4.99
CA GLU A 107 -13.81 2.64 -4.80
C GLU A 107 -14.98 1.93 -4.11
N PHE A 108 -15.51 0.90 -4.74
CA PHE A 108 -16.62 0.12 -4.21
C PHE A 108 -16.32 -1.38 -4.27
N HIS A 109 -16.99 -2.13 -3.42
CA HIS A 109 -17.14 -3.56 -3.65
C HIS A 109 -17.73 -3.77 -5.04
N SER A 110 -17.21 -4.72 -5.82
CA SER A 110 -17.83 -5.04 -7.10
C SER A 110 -19.27 -5.50 -6.92
N GLU A 111 -20.09 -5.28 -7.93
CA GLU A 111 -21.49 -5.72 -7.89
C GLU A 111 -21.60 -7.23 -7.64
N ALA A 112 -20.72 -8.03 -8.25
CA ALA A 112 -20.68 -9.47 -8.05
C ALA A 112 -20.36 -9.84 -6.60
N PHE A 113 -19.33 -9.23 -6.00
CA PHE A 113 -18.97 -9.46 -4.61
C PHE A 113 -20.05 -8.96 -3.65
N ALA A 114 -20.64 -7.78 -3.89
CA ALA A 114 -21.73 -7.26 -3.07
C ALA A 114 -22.94 -8.20 -3.03
N ARG A 115 -23.33 -8.76 -4.18
CA ARG A 115 -24.44 -9.72 -4.27
C ARG A 115 -24.14 -11.06 -3.62
N GLN A 116 -22.89 -11.53 -3.69
CA GLN A 116 -22.49 -12.83 -3.14
C GLN A 116 -22.19 -12.73 -1.64
N GLY A 117 -21.63 -11.61 -1.19
CA GLY A 117 -21.00 -11.47 0.12
C GLY A 117 -19.69 -12.26 0.24
N GLY A 118 -19.15 -12.32 1.44
CA GLY A 118 -17.92 -13.04 1.74
C GLY A 118 -16.90 -12.17 2.44
N PHE A 119 -15.66 -12.66 2.50
CA PHE A 119 -14.58 -11.93 3.16
C PHE A 119 -13.96 -10.90 2.20
N MET A 120 -13.77 -9.68 2.73
CA MET A 120 -12.96 -8.63 2.12
C MET A 120 -11.68 -8.47 2.93
N GLU A 121 -10.53 -8.45 2.23
CA GLU A 121 -9.24 -8.16 2.83
C GLU A 121 -8.37 -7.43 1.80
N MET A 122 -7.86 -6.26 2.17
CA MET A 122 -6.99 -5.47 1.32
C MET A 122 -6.02 -4.60 2.12
N VAL A 123 -4.99 -4.14 1.46
CA VAL A 123 -4.10 -3.08 1.93
C VAL A 123 -4.24 -1.88 1.02
N GLN A 124 -4.45 -0.70 1.63
CA GLN A 124 -4.33 0.60 0.98
C GLN A 124 -3.00 1.22 1.38
N LEU A 125 -2.16 1.49 0.39
CA LEU A 125 -0.85 2.12 0.59
C LEU A 125 -0.81 3.45 -0.16
N TRP A 126 -0.31 4.51 0.48
CA TRP A 126 -0.01 5.77 -0.20
C TRP A 126 1.49 5.89 -0.41
N VAL A 127 1.89 6.24 -1.63
CA VAL A 127 3.29 6.42 -2.04
C VAL A 127 3.49 7.87 -2.45
N ASN A 128 4.45 8.55 -1.82
CA ASN A 128 4.76 9.94 -2.10
C ASN A 128 5.43 10.11 -3.47
N LEU A 129 5.28 11.30 -4.03
CA LEU A 129 6.01 11.75 -5.19
C LEU A 129 7.01 12.83 -4.79
N PRO A 130 8.22 12.87 -5.40
CA PRO A 130 9.11 14.02 -5.24
C PRO A 130 8.47 15.29 -5.82
N ALA A 131 8.87 16.45 -5.32
CA ALA A 131 8.29 17.75 -5.69
C ALA A 131 8.20 17.95 -7.21
N LYS A 132 9.23 17.54 -7.94
CA LYS A 132 9.29 17.64 -9.42
C LYS A 132 8.19 16.85 -10.13
N ASP A 133 7.64 15.81 -9.49
CA ASP A 133 6.67 14.89 -10.10
C ASP A 133 5.25 15.04 -9.49
N LYS A 134 5.07 15.85 -8.43
CA LYS A 134 3.76 16.06 -7.80
C LYS A 134 2.69 16.66 -8.73
N MET A 135 3.11 17.33 -9.79
CA MET A 135 2.22 17.88 -10.80
C MET A 135 2.28 17.14 -12.14
N ALA A 136 2.80 15.90 -12.15
CA ALA A 136 2.73 15.01 -13.30
C ALA A 136 1.27 14.69 -13.68
N PRO A 137 1.00 14.24 -14.91
CA PRO A 137 -0.33 13.78 -15.28
C PRO A 137 -0.80 12.63 -14.37
N ALA A 138 -2.09 12.66 -14.03
CA ALA A 138 -2.73 11.53 -13.36
C ALA A 138 -2.67 10.27 -14.23
N GLY A 139 -2.58 9.11 -13.61
CA GLY A 139 -2.42 7.86 -14.33
C GLY A 139 -2.91 6.64 -13.54
N TYR A 140 -3.02 5.53 -14.25
CA TYR A 140 -3.56 4.30 -13.68
C TYR A 140 -2.80 3.08 -14.20
N GLN A 141 -2.56 2.11 -13.33
CA GLN A 141 -1.97 0.82 -13.64
C GLN A 141 -2.84 -0.27 -13.03
N THR A 142 -3.49 -1.06 -13.87
CA THR A 142 -4.08 -2.34 -13.43
C THR A 142 -2.99 -3.39 -13.51
N ILE A 143 -2.60 -3.95 -12.39
CA ILE A 143 -1.56 -4.97 -12.30
C ILE A 143 -2.24 -6.27 -11.86
N LEU A 144 -2.52 -7.13 -12.81
CA LEU A 144 -3.18 -8.39 -12.53
C LEU A 144 -2.22 -9.38 -11.89
N LYS A 145 -2.74 -10.29 -11.09
CA LYS A 145 -1.96 -11.32 -10.40
C LYS A 145 -1.07 -12.15 -11.35
N GLY A 146 -1.51 -12.31 -12.59
CA GLY A 146 -0.76 -13.04 -13.62
C GLY A 146 0.47 -12.30 -14.14
N ASP A 147 0.50 -10.96 -13.98
CA ASP A 147 1.60 -10.10 -14.39
C ASP A 147 2.66 -9.93 -13.28
N ILE A 148 2.30 -10.30 -12.05
CA ILE A 148 3.18 -10.17 -10.88
C ILE A 148 4.04 -11.43 -10.77
N PRO A 149 5.38 -11.34 -10.92
CA PRO A 149 6.27 -12.48 -10.70
C PRO A 149 6.05 -13.08 -9.31
N ASN A 150 5.76 -14.38 -9.27
CA ASN A 150 5.65 -15.16 -8.03
C ASN A 150 6.85 -16.09 -7.94
N ILE A 151 7.82 -15.73 -7.12
CA ILE A 151 9.13 -16.34 -7.02
C ILE A 151 9.11 -17.33 -5.87
N ALA A 152 9.43 -18.61 -6.15
CA ALA A 152 9.59 -19.63 -5.12
C ALA A 152 10.87 -19.35 -4.32
N LEU A 153 10.74 -19.28 -3.01
CA LEU A 153 11.86 -19.04 -2.11
C LEU A 153 12.66 -20.35 -1.88
N LYS A 154 13.97 -20.20 -1.69
CA LYS A 154 14.87 -21.34 -1.44
C LYS A 154 14.45 -22.14 -0.20
N ASP A 155 14.87 -23.39 -0.13
CA ASP A 155 14.64 -24.30 1.01
C ASP A 155 13.16 -24.46 1.38
N ASN A 156 12.28 -24.30 0.36
CA ASN A 156 10.83 -24.32 0.56
C ASN A 156 10.36 -23.32 1.63
N ALA A 157 11.01 -22.13 1.66
CA ALA A 157 10.65 -21.10 2.64
C ALA A 157 9.32 -20.41 2.34
N GLY A 158 8.78 -20.60 1.13
CA GLY A 158 7.52 -20.00 0.72
C GLY A 158 7.61 -19.38 -0.67
N SER A 159 6.94 -18.24 -0.86
CA SER A 159 6.97 -17.50 -2.12
C SER A 159 6.95 -15.98 -1.90
N LEU A 160 7.49 -15.25 -2.87
CA LEU A 160 7.52 -13.79 -2.91
C LEU A 160 6.84 -13.32 -4.20
N ARG A 161 5.79 -12.52 -4.05
CA ARG A 161 5.15 -11.79 -5.14
C ARG A 161 5.80 -10.42 -5.25
N LEU A 162 6.41 -10.16 -6.39
CA LEU A 162 7.19 -8.95 -6.66
C LEU A 162 6.31 -7.90 -7.34
N ILE A 163 5.66 -7.05 -6.54
CA ILE A 163 4.73 -6.01 -7.04
C ILE A 163 5.53 -4.85 -7.66
N ALA A 164 6.51 -4.34 -6.92
CA ALA A 164 7.41 -3.26 -7.37
C ALA A 164 8.85 -3.56 -6.96
N GLY A 165 9.80 -2.98 -7.69
CA GLY A 165 11.22 -3.10 -7.42
C GLY A 165 11.86 -4.34 -8.04
N ARG A 166 12.89 -4.88 -7.39
CA ARG A 166 13.68 -6.00 -7.92
C ARG A 166 13.98 -7.03 -6.85
N PHE A 167 13.98 -8.30 -7.24
CA PHE A 167 14.36 -9.41 -6.37
C PHE A 167 14.98 -10.55 -7.19
N GLU A 168 16.18 -11.04 -6.83
CA GLU A 168 16.90 -12.16 -7.49
C GLU A 168 16.85 -12.11 -9.03
N GLY A 169 17.11 -10.93 -9.62
CA GLY A 169 17.12 -10.74 -11.08
C GLY A 169 15.77 -10.55 -11.73
N HIS A 170 14.68 -10.68 -10.99
CA HIS A 170 13.31 -10.36 -11.44
C HIS A 170 12.99 -8.88 -11.20
N GLN A 171 12.03 -8.37 -11.98
CA GLN A 171 11.50 -7.01 -11.84
C GLN A 171 9.99 -7.04 -11.69
N GLY A 172 9.46 -6.28 -10.72
CA GLY A 172 8.03 -6.06 -10.55
C GLY A 172 7.42 -5.22 -11.67
N PRO A 173 6.14 -5.41 -11.98
CA PRO A 173 5.46 -4.73 -13.08
C PRO A 173 5.13 -3.26 -12.80
N ALA A 174 5.06 -2.85 -11.53
CA ALA A 174 4.71 -1.47 -11.18
C ALA A 174 5.77 -0.48 -11.67
N ARG A 175 5.32 0.56 -12.37
CA ARG A 175 6.13 1.73 -12.70
C ARG A 175 6.08 2.70 -11.53
N THR A 176 7.22 3.13 -11.04
CA THR A 176 7.36 3.99 -9.85
C THR A 176 8.18 5.24 -10.18
N PHE A 177 7.94 6.34 -9.47
CA PHE A 177 8.67 7.60 -9.66
C PHE A 177 10.02 7.61 -8.94
N THR A 178 10.15 6.82 -7.87
CA THR A 178 11.38 6.66 -7.11
C THR A 178 11.69 5.17 -6.94
N PRO A 179 12.94 4.80 -6.63
CA PRO A 179 13.30 3.43 -6.33
C PRO A 179 12.57 2.95 -5.07
N ILE A 180 11.64 2.00 -5.24
CA ILE A 180 10.93 1.34 -4.14
C ILE A 180 10.77 -0.15 -4.42
N ASP A 181 10.69 -0.92 -3.34
CA ASP A 181 10.33 -2.32 -3.33
C ASP A 181 9.01 -2.51 -2.58
N VAL A 182 8.08 -3.21 -3.19
CA VAL A 182 6.82 -3.67 -2.59
C VAL A 182 6.73 -5.16 -2.81
N TRP A 183 7.02 -5.93 -1.77
CA TRP A 183 7.11 -7.39 -1.83
C TRP A 183 6.07 -8.03 -0.92
N ASP A 184 5.14 -8.79 -1.50
CA ASP A 184 4.14 -9.58 -0.77
C ASP A 184 4.67 -11.01 -0.60
N ILE A 185 5.03 -11.37 0.62
CA ILE A 185 5.78 -12.58 0.95
C ILE A 185 4.89 -13.52 1.75
N ARG A 186 4.85 -14.79 1.33
CA ARG A 186 4.26 -15.89 2.08
C ARG A 186 5.36 -16.79 2.58
N LEU A 187 5.46 -16.92 3.90
CA LEU A 187 6.45 -17.76 4.56
C LEU A 187 5.79 -18.99 5.15
N ASN A 188 6.38 -20.13 4.91
CA ASN A 188 5.99 -21.39 5.53
C ASN A 188 6.48 -21.46 6.99
N ALA A 189 5.73 -22.12 7.85
CA ALA A 189 6.07 -22.31 9.26
C ALA A 189 7.49 -22.85 9.45
N ASP A 190 8.19 -22.36 10.48
CA ASP A 190 9.53 -22.75 10.91
C ASP A 190 10.64 -22.52 9.87
N LYS A 191 10.36 -21.75 8.81
CA LYS A 191 11.33 -21.42 7.77
C LYS A 191 11.98 -20.06 8.02
N ASN A 192 13.22 -19.97 7.49
CA ASN A 192 14.02 -18.74 7.51
C ASN A 192 14.11 -18.15 6.10
N LEU A 193 14.13 -16.84 6.05
CA LEU A 193 14.35 -16.05 4.83
C LEU A 193 15.31 -14.92 5.14
N THR A 194 16.40 -14.83 4.39
CA THR A 194 17.29 -13.67 4.40
C THR A 194 17.03 -12.86 3.15
N LEU A 195 16.74 -11.57 3.33
CA LEU A 195 16.49 -10.62 2.27
C LEU A 195 17.66 -9.65 2.18
N ASP A 196 18.24 -9.52 0.98
CA ASP A 196 19.16 -8.44 0.67
C ASP A 196 18.37 -7.19 0.29
N LEU A 197 18.65 -6.09 0.95
CA LEU A 197 17.96 -4.82 0.82
C LEU A 197 18.95 -3.71 0.46
N HIS A 198 18.44 -2.57 0.04
CA HIS A 198 19.27 -1.41 -0.22
C HIS A 198 19.66 -0.69 1.08
N GLU A 199 20.96 -0.50 1.30
CA GLU A 199 21.45 0.40 2.36
C GLU A 199 21.00 1.83 2.07
N GLY A 200 20.61 2.58 3.10
CA GLY A 200 20.08 3.93 2.97
C GLY A 200 18.56 4.00 2.74
N HIS A 201 17.91 2.91 2.33
CA HIS A 201 16.45 2.88 2.17
C HIS A 201 15.74 2.81 3.53
N ASN A 202 14.64 3.55 3.66
CA ASN A 202 13.65 3.29 4.69
C ASN A 202 13.00 1.93 4.44
N THR A 203 12.82 1.16 5.50
CA THR A 203 12.26 -0.19 5.37
C THR A 203 11.24 -0.45 6.47
N ALA A 204 10.10 -1.00 6.09
CA ALA A 204 9.05 -1.47 6.99
C ALA A 204 8.61 -2.88 6.62
N LEU A 205 8.32 -3.68 7.62
CA LEU A 205 7.74 -5.01 7.49
C LEU A 205 6.37 -5.00 8.18
N VAL A 206 5.32 -5.26 7.43
CA VAL A 206 3.95 -5.39 7.94
C VAL A 206 3.58 -6.86 7.99
N VAL A 207 3.17 -7.38 9.13
CA VAL A 207 2.66 -8.75 9.26
C VAL A 207 1.14 -8.70 9.13
N LEU A 208 0.62 -9.28 8.04
CA LEU A 208 -0.82 -9.33 7.77
C LEU A 208 -1.44 -10.56 8.43
N ARG A 209 -0.74 -11.69 8.41
CA ARG A 209 -1.17 -12.95 9.04
C ARG A 209 0.02 -13.68 9.63
N GLY A 210 -0.23 -14.45 10.70
CA GLY A 210 0.81 -15.22 11.37
C GLY A 210 1.73 -14.35 12.20
N SER A 211 2.97 -14.80 12.37
CA SER A 211 4.00 -14.06 13.10
C SER A 211 5.40 -14.45 12.62
N VAL A 212 6.31 -13.50 12.68
CA VAL A 212 7.71 -13.70 12.29
C VAL A 212 8.64 -13.15 13.37
N GLN A 213 9.81 -13.80 13.51
CA GLN A 213 10.94 -13.27 14.28
C GLN A 213 11.82 -12.47 13.33
N ALA A 214 11.98 -11.18 13.56
CA ALA A 214 12.85 -10.33 12.75
C ALA A 214 14.24 -10.23 13.38
N ASN A 215 15.28 -10.54 12.59
CA ASN A 215 16.69 -10.53 12.99
C ASN A 215 17.01 -11.32 14.26
N GLY A 216 16.24 -12.36 14.57
CA GLY A 216 16.39 -13.17 15.76
C GLY A 216 16.17 -12.44 17.09
N ARG A 217 15.56 -11.25 17.06
CA ARG A 217 15.38 -10.38 18.22
C ARG A 217 13.93 -10.11 18.54
N GLU A 218 13.20 -9.55 17.59
CA GLU A 218 11.83 -9.06 17.83
C GLU A 218 10.81 -9.93 17.10
N ARG A 219 9.81 -10.34 17.85
CA ARG A 219 8.64 -11.03 17.29
C ARG A 219 7.62 -9.99 16.83
N VAL A 220 7.22 -10.09 15.57
CA VAL A 220 6.22 -9.24 14.93
C VAL A 220 4.99 -10.08 14.64
N GLU A 221 3.86 -9.69 15.20
CA GLU A 221 2.57 -10.39 15.14
C GLU A 221 1.67 -9.83 14.03
N ALA A 222 0.64 -10.58 13.66
CA ALA A 222 -0.39 -10.10 12.74
C ALA A 222 -0.99 -8.75 13.19
N GLY A 223 -1.10 -7.81 12.26
CA GLY A 223 -1.56 -6.45 12.52
C GLY A 223 -0.50 -5.52 13.12
N GLN A 224 0.76 -5.94 13.16
CA GLN A 224 1.89 -5.12 13.59
C GLN A 224 2.80 -4.78 12.40
N MET A 225 3.55 -3.70 12.58
CA MET A 225 4.60 -3.25 11.68
C MET A 225 5.92 -3.09 12.44
N ALA A 226 7.01 -3.63 11.90
CA ALA A 226 8.37 -3.33 12.31
C ALA A 226 8.97 -2.28 11.38
N LEU A 227 9.53 -1.22 11.93
CA LEU A 227 10.28 -0.19 11.22
C LEU A 227 11.76 -0.38 11.47
N PHE A 228 12.56 -0.26 10.38
CA PHE A 228 13.99 -0.51 10.42
C PHE A 228 14.79 0.76 10.14
N ASP A 229 16.02 0.78 10.67
CA ASP A 229 17.01 1.82 10.38
C ASP A 229 17.38 1.81 8.88
N ARG A 230 17.81 2.96 8.37
CA ARG A 230 18.37 3.09 7.02
C ARG A 230 19.69 2.33 6.86
N ALA A 231 20.47 2.23 7.94
CA ALA A 231 21.74 1.51 7.96
C ALA A 231 21.52 -0.01 7.83
N GLY A 232 22.47 -0.66 7.16
CA GLY A 232 22.45 -2.10 6.88
C GLY A 232 21.67 -2.44 5.60
N ASP A 233 21.96 -3.60 5.11
CA ASP A 233 21.55 -4.09 3.78
C ASP A 233 20.87 -5.46 3.82
N GLN A 234 20.66 -6.03 5.01
CA GLN A 234 20.04 -7.35 5.17
C GLN A 234 18.95 -7.36 6.25
N LEU A 235 17.95 -8.20 6.03
CA LEU A 235 16.89 -8.53 6.98
C LEU A 235 16.71 -10.04 7.02
N ASN A 236 16.78 -10.62 8.23
CA ASN A 236 16.48 -12.03 8.45
C ASN A 236 15.09 -12.17 9.06
N LEU A 237 14.27 -13.03 8.48
CA LEU A 237 12.93 -13.38 8.95
C LEU A 237 12.88 -14.88 9.25
N GLN A 238 12.35 -15.25 10.42
CA GLN A 238 11.99 -16.61 10.75
C GLN A 238 10.49 -16.67 11.00
N ALA A 239 9.78 -17.48 10.23
CA ALA A 239 8.35 -17.67 10.43
C ALA A 239 8.10 -18.58 11.64
N ASN A 240 7.30 -18.11 12.61
CA ASN A 240 6.90 -18.94 13.75
C ASN A 240 5.72 -19.88 13.40
N ASN A 241 4.98 -19.50 12.37
CA ASN A 241 3.88 -20.24 11.74
C ASN A 241 3.74 -19.74 10.31
N ASP A 242 2.82 -20.30 9.53
CA ASP A 242 2.55 -19.75 8.19
C ASP A 242 2.22 -18.28 8.29
N ALA A 243 2.94 -17.44 7.56
CA ALA A 243 2.84 -16.00 7.66
C ALA A 243 2.68 -15.33 6.29
N VAL A 244 1.95 -14.23 6.28
CA VAL A 244 1.85 -13.30 5.15
C VAL A 244 2.39 -11.96 5.61
N VAL A 245 3.45 -11.50 4.94
CA VAL A 245 4.10 -10.23 5.28
C VAL A 245 4.24 -9.36 4.05
N LEU A 246 4.08 -8.06 4.21
CA LEU A 246 4.33 -7.05 3.19
C LEU A 246 5.60 -6.30 3.57
N LEU A 247 6.63 -6.41 2.72
CA LEU A 247 7.85 -5.64 2.85
C LEU A 247 7.74 -4.39 1.97
N LEU A 248 8.01 -3.25 2.58
CA LEU A 248 8.12 -1.94 1.95
C LEU A 248 9.53 -1.44 2.14
N SER A 249 10.24 -1.14 1.06
CA SER A 249 11.57 -0.51 1.11
C SER A 249 11.65 0.57 0.05
N GLY A 250 12.24 1.73 0.36
CA GLY A 250 12.30 2.81 -0.61
C GLY A 250 13.38 3.85 -0.32
N GLU A 251 13.92 4.41 -1.40
CA GLU A 251 14.82 5.55 -1.32
C GLU A 251 14.06 6.74 -0.70
N PRO A 252 14.58 7.32 0.40
CA PRO A 252 13.89 8.42 1.06
C PRO A 252 13.77 9.63 0.13
N ILE A 253 12.57 10.20 0.04
CA ILE A 253 12.37 11.54 -0.51
C ILE A 253 12.63 12.51 0.65
N ASP A 254 13.82 13.08 0.69
CA ASP A 254 14.24 14.01 1.76
C ASP A 254 13.74 15.43 1.46
N GLU A 255 12.42 15.55 1.19
CA GLU A 255 11.70 16.81 0.96
C GLU A 255 10.63 17.01 2.03
N PRO A 256 10.15 18.25 2.26
CA PRO A 256 9.05 18.50 3.18
C PRO A 256 7.78 17.72 2.80
N ILE A 257 7.10 17.19 3.80
CA ILE A 257 5.79 16.54 3.65
C ILE A 257 4.77 17.41 4.37
N VAL A 258 3.89 18.04 3.63
CA VAL A 258 2.78 18.83 4.15
C VAL A 258 1.48 18.24 3.62
N GLY A 259 0.66 17.72 4.54
CA GLY A 259 -0.59 17.07 4.17
C GLY A 259 -1.79 17.75 4.80
N HIS A 260 -2.92 17.71 4.10
CA HIS A 260 -4.22 18.07 4.65
C HIS A 260 -5.30 17.25 3.97
N GLY A 261 -5.90 16.34 4.73
CA GLY A 261 -6.90 15.41 4.19
C GLY A 261 -6.37 14.60 2.99
N PRO A 262 -6.99 14.72 1.80
CA PRO A 262 -6.63 13.93 0.63
C PRO A 262 -5.48 14.51 -0.21
N PHE A 263 -4.79 15.53 0.27
CA PHE A 263 -3.71 16.21 -0.45
C PHE A 263 -2.40 16.16 0.33
N VAL A 264 -1.31 15.80 -0.35
CA VAL A 264 0.04 15.77 0.24
C VAL A 264 1.01 16.47 -0.72
N MET A 265 1.49 17.62 -0.31
CA MET A 265 2.36 18.50 -1.08
C MET A 265 3.66 18.80 -0.30
N ASN A 266 4.43 19.81 -0.73
CA ASN A 266 5.68 20.20 -0.07
C ASN A 266 5.54 21.47 0.79
N CYS A 267 4.48 22.27 0.62
CA CYS A 267 4.21 23.44 1.43
C CYS A 267 2.69 23.74 1.55
N GLU A 268 2.31 24.55 2.54
CA GLU A 268 0.92 24.94 2.77
C GLU A 268 0.30 25.68 1.60
N GLN A 269 1.07 26.49 0.89
CA GLN A 269 0.58 27.23 -0.28
C GLN A 269 0.10 26.27 -1.37
N GLU A 270 0.81 25.16 -1.59
CA GLU A 270 0.42 24.12 -2.55
C GLU A 270 -0.84 23.37 -2.10
N ILE A 271 -1.02 23.18 -0.79
CA ILE A 271 -2.25 22.61 -0.24
C ILE A 271 -3.44 23.56 -0.50
N HIS A 272 -3.30 24.86 -0.24
CA HIS A 272 -4.33 25.85 -0.58
C HIS A 272 -4.66 25.85 -2.06
N GLN A 273 -3.65 25.74 -2.91
CA GLN A 273 -3.86 25.63 -4.36
C GLN A 273 -4.62 24.34 -4.73
N ALA A 274 -4.32 23.20 -4.07
CA ALA A 274 -5.02 21.94 -4.28
C ALA A 274 -6.53 22.08 -4.00
N PHE A 275 -6.90 22.69 -2.89
CA PHE A 275 -8.31 22.96 -2.58
C PHE A 275 -8.99 23.88 -3.61
N ASN A 276 -8.31 24.96 -4.01
CA ASN A 276 -8.84 25.88 -5.04
C ASN A 276 -9.05 25.17 -6.37
N ASP A 277 -8.10 24.34 -6.79
CA ASP A 277 -8.18 23.59 -8.04
C ASP A 277 -9.31 22.55 -7.99
N PHE A 278 -9.46 21.86 -6.88
CA PHE A 278 -10.56 20.91 -6.68
C PHE A 278 -11.92 21.62 -6.75
N HIS A 279 -12.12 22.70 -6.00
CA HIS A 279 -13.39 23.45 -5.99
C HIS A 279 -13.70 24.09 -7.34
N SER A 280 -12.69 24.44 -8.14
CA SER A 280 -12.88 24.97 -9.50
C SER A 280 -13.05 23.90 -10.59
N GLY A 281 -13.10 22.61 -10.21
CA GLY A 281 -13.32 21.49 -11.13
C GLY A 281 -12.11 21.08 -11.96
N ARG A 282 -10.90 21.49 -11.59
CA ARG A 282 -9.67 21.17 -12.33
C ARG A 282 -9.22 19.71 -12.18
N PHE A 283 -9.79 18.96 -11.25
CA PHE A 283 -9.53 17.52 -11.10
C PHE A 283 -10.40 16.66 -12.03
N GLY A 284 -11.13 17.29 -12.94
CA GLY A 284 -12.09 16.64 -13.82
C GLY A 284 -13.45 16.45 -13.14
N ARG A 285 -14.29 15.64 -13.76
CA ARG A 285 -15.61 15.26 -13.26
C ARG A 285 -15.81 13.78 -13.52
N MET A 286 -16.60 13.18 -12.67
CA MET A 286 -17.08 11.81 -12.89
C MET A 286 -18.57 11.93 -13.19
N ASP A 287 -19.00 11.30 -14.29
CA ASP A 287 -20.43 11.17 -14.60
C ASP A 287 -21.05 10.15 -13.63
N ASP A 288 -22.29 10.41 -13.22
CA ASP A 288 -23.07 9.59 -12.30
C ASP A 288 -23.36 8.17 -12.88
#